data_cbcb89d61365b43a6593e7ed5e0c004a
#
_entry.id   cbcb89d61365b43a6593e7ed5e0c004a
#
_cell.length_a   1.000
_cell.length_b   1.000
_cell.length_c   1.000
_cell.angle_alpha   90.00
_cell.angle_beta   90.00
_cell.angle_gamma   90.00
#
_symmetry.space_group_name_H-M   'P 1'
#
loop_
_entity.id
_entity.type
_entity.pdbx_description
1 polymer ?
#
loop_
_entity_poly.entity_id
_entity_poly.type
_entity_poly.pdbx_seq_one_letter_code
_entity_poly.pdbx_strand_id
1 'polypeptide(L)'
;MKIQKSLIVVSFSFLLGSCASVTPEQPRESQEEQAAEVVVEVAPEPKKRPKPHEYPVAPFQRDALYELLVAEVAGYRGEYETALEKYMEMAEETRDAGVAARATRLANYLKRSDLALKAAQIWADVDPDSIDAHRHSADQLMRAGDLEGAVYHMEAVKNLGGLANFDVFAYRAANLDEASRESLLNAISKLLEKHPADEQLQFAKAVLLEQKGELEQALELADRLLADKQNKNVIILKVNALKDLHRSDDAVAF
;
A
#
# COMPACT_ATOMS: atom_id res chain seq x y z
N MET A 1 4.74 8.14 53.27
CA MET A 1 3.60 8.92 52.74
C MET A 1 2.70 7.95 51.99
N LYS A 2 1.51 7.66 52.56
CA LYS A 2 0.61 6.57 52.15
C LYS A 2 -0.17 6.97 50.88
N ILE A 3 -0.15 6.16 49.83
CA ILE A 3 -1.00 6.30 48.67
C ILE A 3 -2.21 5.37 48.84
N GLN A 4 -3.38 5.99 48.89
CA GLN A 4 -4.68 5.38 49.10
C GLN A 4 -5.26 4.91 47.76
N LYS A 5 -5.55 3.63 47.63
CA LYS A 5 -6.24 3.02 46.48
C LYS A 5 -7.75 3.18 46.70
N SER A 6 -8.42 3.86 45.78
CA SER A 6 -9.89 3.97 45.74
C SER A 6 -10.47 2.90 44.83
N LEU A 7 -11.25 2.02 45.42
CA LEU A 7 -11.98 0.93 44.74
C LEU A 7 -13.41 1.43 44.47
N ILE A 8 -13.81 1.51 43.19
CA ILE A 8 -15.19 1.83 42.82
C ILE A 8 -15.89 0.51 42.48
N VAL A 9 -16.85 0.17 43.32
CA VAL A 9 -17.79 -0.95 43.13
C VAL A 9 -19.01 -0.39 42.42
N VAL A 10 -19.31 -0.92 41.22
CA VAL A 10 -20.57 -0.64 40.50
C VAL A 10 -21.53 -1.81 40.74
N SER A 11 -22.57 -1.53 41.51
CA SER A 11 -23.67 -2.47 41.77
C SER A 11 -24.64 -2.53 40.61
N PHE A 12 -24.91 -3.74 40.14
CA PHE A 12 -25.91 -4.08 39.13
C PHE A 12 -27.21 -4.43 39.81
N SER A 13 -28.26 -3.63 39.67
CA SER A 13 -29.61 -3.94 40.17
C SER A 13 -30.51 -4.39 39.02
N PHE A 14 -30.94 -5.64 39.09
CA PHE A 14 -32.01 -6.24 38.29
C PHE A 14 -33.35 -5.79 38.83
N LEU A 15 -34.26 -5.31 37.98
CA LEU A 15 -35.69 -5.26 38.27
C LEU A 15 -36.48 -5.84 37.11
N LEU A 16 -37.09 -6.98 37.38
CA LEU A 16 -38.15 -7.61 36.61
C LEU A 16 -39.49 -6.88 36.86
N GLY A 17 -40.22 -6.55 35.84
CA GLY A 17 -41.57 -6.03 35.94
C GLY A 17 -42.36 -6.36 34.68
N SER A 18 -43.12 -7.44 34.76
CA SER A 18 -44.13 -7.86 33.81
C SER A 18 -45.40 -7.04 33.98
N CYS A 19 -46.04 -6.59 32.87
CA CYS A 19 -47.52 -6.55 32.76
C CYS A 19 -47.94 -6.34 31.30
N ALA A 20 -48.72 -7.27 30.85
CA ALA A 20 -49.42 -7.23 29.57
C ALA A 20 -50.63 -6.30 29.62
N SER A 21 -50.90 -5.55 28.56
CA SER A 21 -52.21 -4.98 28.27
C SER A 21 -52.44 -4.99 26.75
N VAL A 22 -53.43 -5.74 26.39
CA VAL A 22 -54.02 -5.90 25.04
C VAL A 22 -54.92 -4.69 24.79
N THR A 23 -54.75 -4.01 23.65
CA THR A 23 -55.75 -3.09 23.09
C THR A 23 -55.82 -3.24 21.56
N PRO A 24 -56.99 -3.05 20.92
CA PRO A 24 -57.31 -3.70 19.66
C PRO A 24 -56.80 -2.98 18.41
N GLU A 25 -56.66 -3.78 17.36
CA GLU A 25 -56.27 -3.41 15.99
C GLU A 25 -57.15 -2.31 15.38
N GLN A 26 -56.49 -1.31 14.83
CA GLN A 26 -57.02 -0.49 13.74
C GLN A 26 -56.27 -0.83 12.44
N PRO A 27 -56.96 -0.84 11.28
CA PRO A 27 -56.34 -1.20 10.01
C PRO A 27 -55.33 -0.15 9.55
N ARG A 28 -54.10 -0.57 9.32
CA ARG A 28 -53.10 0.27 8.65
C ARG A 28 -53.32 0.23 7.16
N GLU A 29 -53.56 1.37 6.58
CA GLU A 29 -53.44 1.62 5.15
C GLU A 29 -52.05 1.22 4.64
N SER A 30 -52.05 0.47 3.55
CA SER A 30 -50.87 0.07 2.81
C SER A 30 -50.13 1.28 2.24
N GLN A 31 -49.04 1.68 2.88
CA GLN A 31 -48.03 2.48 2.22
C GLN A 31 -47.18 1.54 1.37
N GLU A 32 -47.23 1.73 0.07
CA GLU A 32 -46.32 1.13 -0.89
C GLU A 32 -44.89 1.58 -0.55
N GLU A 33 -44.14 0.67 0.02
CA GLU A 33 -42.70 0.78 0.27
C GLU A 33 -41.99 0.71 -1.09
N GLN A 34 -41.58 1.88 -1.62
CA GLN A 34 -40.70 1.94 -2.77
C GLN A 34 -39.37 1.29 -2.33
N ALA A 35 -39.16 0.05 -2.70
CA ALA A 35 -37.89 -0.64 -2.57
C ALA A 35 -36.84 0.11 -3.42
N ALA A 36 -36.01 0.89 -2.76
CA ALA A 36 -34.80 1.39 -3.39
C ALA A 36 -33.94 0.18 -3.77
N GLU A 37 -33.75 -0.02 -5.04
CA GLU A 37 -32.89 -1.04 -5.63
C GLU A 37 -31.47 -0.74 -5.20
N VAL A 38 -31.00 -1.38 -4.12
CA VAL A 38 -29.60 -1.33 -3.71
C VAL A 38 -28.79 -2.07 -4.76
N VAL A 39 -28.19 -1.32 -5.67
CA VAL A 39 -27.17 -1.86 -6.58
C VAL A 39 -26.00 -2.30 -5.70
N VAL A 40 -25.99 -3.58 -5.35
CA VAL A 40 -24.85 -4.23 -4.72
C VAL A 40 -23.78 -4.31 -5.80
N GLU A 41 -22.80 -3.42 -5.74
CA GLU A 41 -21.58 -3.51 -6.53
C GLU A 41 -20.89 -4.81 -6.15
N VAL A 42 -21.06 -5.82 -7.00
CA VAL A 42 -20.45 -7.15 -6.80
C VAL A 42 -18.95 -6.97 -6.93
N ALA A 43 -18.25 -7.06 -5.81
CA ALA A 43 -16.80 -7.09 -5.81
C ALA A 43 -16.31 -8.15 -6.81
N PRO A 44 -15.26 -7.87 -7.62
CA PRO A 44 -14.76 -8.83 -8.61
C PRO A 44 -14.43 -10.14 -7.90
N GLU A 45 -14.96 -11.23 -8.44
CA GLU A 45 -14.70 -12.57 -7.90
C GLU A 45 -13.18 -12.78 -7.76
N PRO A 46 -12.68 -13.26 -6.60
CA PRO A 46 -11.27 -13.55 -6.44
C PRO A 46 -10.86 -14.56 -7.52
N LYS A 47 -9.82 -14.24 -8.31
CA LYS A 47 -9.29 -15.14 -9.34
C LYS A 47 -9.11 -16.52 -8.70
N LYS A 48 -9.86 -17.52 -9.16
CA LYS A 48 -9.78 -18.90 -8.66
C LYS A 48 -8.33 -19.36 -8.78
N ARG A 49 -7.74 -19.80 -7.67
CA ARG A 49 -6.41 -20.42 -7.73
C ARG A 49 -6.47 -21.59 -8.71
N PRO A 50 -5.52 -21.70 -9.65
CA PRO A 50 -5.49 -22.82 -10.58
C PRO A 50 -5.48 -24.13 -9.78
N LYS A 51 -6.14 -25.15 -10.31
CA LYS A 51 -6.11 -26.46 -9.67
C LYS A 51 -4.70 -27.05 -9.79
N PRO A 52 -4.24 -27.89 -8.85
CA PRO A 52 -2.86 -28.42 -8.85
C PRO A 52 -2.40 -29.04 -10.18
N HIS A 53 -3.31 -29.62 -10.96
CA HIS A 53 -3.01 -30.21 -12.27
C HIS A 53 -2.94 -29.17 -13.42
N GLU A 54 -3.27 -27.91 -13.16
CA GLU A 54 -3.21 -26.81 -14.14
C GLU A 54 -1.87 -26.06 -14.07
N TYR A 55 -1.02 -26.38 -13.10
CA TYR A 55 0.32 -25.80 -13.04
C TYR A 55 1.20 -26.39 -14.13
N PRO A 56 1.97 -25.56 -14.86
CA PRO A 56 2.90 -26.08 -15.84
C PRO A 56 3.93 -27.00 -15.18
N VAL A 57 4.06 -28.20 -15.71
CA VAL A 57 5.07 -29.16 -15.25
C VAL A 57 6.34 -28.93 -16.06
N ALA A 58 7.37 -28.40 -15.41
CA ALA A 58 8.71 -28.29 -15.98
C ALA A 58 9.62 -29.43 -15.46
N PRO A 59 10.63 -29.86 -16.25
CA PRO A 59 11.65 -30.75 -15.75
C PRO A 59 12.33 -30.13 -14.53
N PHE A 60 12.28 -30.84 -13.41
CA PHE A 60 12.89 -30.36 -12.17
C PHE A 60 14.31 -30.92 -12.08
N GLN A 61 15.32 -30.07 -11.91
CA GLN A 61 16.69 -30.50 -11.67
C GLN A 61 16.78 -31.09 -10.26
N ARG A 62 17.36 -32.29 -10.12
CA ARG A 62 17.44 -32.97 -8.80
C ARG A 62 18.20 -32.16 -7.78
N ASP A 63 19.24 -31.45 -8.22
CA ASP A 63 20.09 -30.65 -7.35
C ASP A 63 19.32 -29.43 -6.83
N ALA A 64 18.53 -28.78 -7.68
CA ALA A 64 17.67 -27.65 -7.26
C ALA A 64 16.62 -28.07 -6.21
N LEU A 65 16.01 -29.26 -6.35
CA LEU A 65 15.10 -29.78 -5.32
C LEU A 65 15.79 -29.99 -3.98
N TYR A 66 17.00 -30.56 -4.01
CA TYR A 66 17.78 -30.80 -2.80
C TYR A 66 18.10 -29.45 -2.10
N GLU A 67 18.62 -28.48 -2.84
CA GLU A 67 18.98 -27.17 -2.29
C GLU A 67 17.75 -26.41 -1.74
N LEU A 68 16.59 -26.50 -2.41
CA LEU A 68 15.35 -25.93 -1.89
C LEU A 68 14.86 -26.64 -0.61
N LEU A 69 15.02 -27.95 -0.50
CA LEU A 69 14.73 -28.68 0.74
C LEU A 69 15.66 -28.25 1.88
N VAL A 70 16.95 -28.04 1.57
CA VAL A 70 17.91 -27.51 2.55
C VAL A 70 17.46 -26.12 3.02
N ALA A 71 17.06 -25.24 2.10
CA ALA A 71 16.55 -23.90 2.43
C ALA A 71 15.30 -23.96 3.34
N GLU A 72 14.33 -24.82 3.02
CA GLU A 72 13.12 -24.99 3.84
C GLU A 72 13.44 -25.53 5.24
N VAL A 73 14.32 -26.52 5.35
CA VAL A 73 14.73 -27.09 6.65
C VAL A 73 15.52 -26.06 7.47
N ALA A 74 16.43 -25.31 6.85
CA ALA A 74 17.16 -24.24 7.50
C ALA A 74 16.20 -23.16 8.03
N GLY A 75 15.25 -22.73 7.21
CA GLY A 75 14.22 -21.79 7.61
C GLY A 75 13.36 -22.28 8.79
N TYR A 76 12.96 -23.56 8.76
CA TYR A 76 12.22 -24.18 9.86
C TYR A 76 13.02 -24.24 11.18
N ARG A 77 14.34 -24.42 11.08
CA ARG A 77 15.25 -24.43 12.24
C ARG A 77 15.63 -23.03 12.74
N GLY A 78 15.21 -21.98 12.06
CA GLY A 78 15.59 -20.61 12.38
C GLY A 78 16.97 -20.20 11.83
N GLU A 79 17.58 -21.02 10.99
CA GLU A 79 18.86 -20.75 10.32
C GLU A 79 18.61 -19.90 9.06
N TYR A 80 18.06 -18.69 9.29
CA TYR A 80 17.50 -17.85 8.21
C TYR A 80 18.55 -17.35 7.21
N GLU A 81 19.79 -17.10 7.63
CA GLU A 81 20.86 -16.68 6.71
C GLU A 81 21.20 -17.83 5.73
N THR A 82 21.32 -19.06 6.21
CA THR A 82 21.52 -20.24 5.37
C THR A 82 20.34 -20.45 4.40
N ALA A 83 19.12 -20.29 4.90
CA ALA A 83 17.92 -20.39 4.06
C ALA A 83 17.92 -19.31 2.96
N LEU A 84 18.29 -18.07 3.30
CA LEU A 84 18.38 -16.97 2.34
C LEU A 84 19.41 -17.23 1.27
N GLU A 85 20.61 -17.68 1.65
CA GLU A 85 21.68 -18.02 0.72
C GLU A 85 21.20 -19.03 -0.33
N LYS A 86 20.56 -20.12 0.14
CA LYS A 86 20.03 -21.16 -0.74
C LYS A 86 18.87 -20.68 -1.62
N TYR A 87 17.94 -19.90 -1.09
CA TYR A 87 16.88 -19.31 -1.91
C TYR A 87 17.42 -18.34 -2.96
N MET A 88 18.45 -17.55 -2.65
CA MET A 88 19.07 -16.64 -3.62
C MET A 88 19.76 -17.42 -4.74
N GLU A 89 20.57 -18.42 -4.41
CA GLU A 89 21.21 -19.31 -5.36
C GLU A 89 20.19 -19.94 -6.31
N MET A 90 19.12 -20.52 -5.74
CA MET A 90 18.08 -21.17 -6.54
C MET A 90 17.21 -20.20 -7.33
N ALA A 91 16.97 -18.97 -6.83
CA ALA A 91 16.25 -17.96 -7.59
C ALA A 91 17.03 -17.52 -8.85
N GLU A 92 18.35 -17.41 -8.75
CA GLU A 92 19.23 -17.08 -9.87
C GLU A 92 19.31 -18.22 -10.88
N GLU A 93 19.45 -19.46 -10.41
CA GLU A 93 19.62 -20.63 -11.26
C GLU A 93 18.31 -21.03 -11.96
N THR A 94 17.23 -21.16 -11.19
CA THR A 94 15.96 -21.71 -11.70
C THR A 94 15.07 -20.66 -12.34
N ARG A 95 15.27 -19.38 -12.02
CA ARG A 95 14.38 -18.29 -12.42
C ARG A 95 12.92 -18.57 -12.07
N ASP A 96 12.69 -19.26 -10.94
CA ASP A 96 11.34 -19.53 -10.43
C ASP A 96 10.80 -18.36 -9.62
N ALA A 97 9.61 -17.89 -9.99
CA ALA A 97 8.97 -16.73 -9.34
C ALA A 97 8.66 -16.98 -7.86
N GLY A 98 8.28 -18.20 -7.50
CA GLY A 98 7.98 -18.59 -6.11
C GLY A 98 9.22 -18.59 -5.23
N VAL A 99 10.34 -19.07 -5.76
CA VAL A 99 11.65 -19.06 -5.09
C VAL A 99 12.15 -17.62 -4.91
N ALA A 100 12.09 -16.81 -5.97
CA ALA A 100 12.48 -15.40 -5.92
C ALA A 100 11.61 -14.60 -4.92
N ALA A 101 10.32 -14.87 -4.88
CA ALA A 101 9.41 -14.29 -3.90
C ALA A 101 9.75 -14.66 -2.44
N ARG A 102 10.18 -15.91 -2.20
CA ARG A 102 10.64 -16.36 -0.86
C ARG A 102 11.94 -15.68 -0.47
N ALA A 103 12.92 -15.66 -1.39
CA ALA A 103 14.18 -14.96 -1.20
C ALA A 103 13.94 -13.47 -0.87
N THR A 104 13.07 -12.77 -1.61
CA THR A 104 12.70 -11.37 -1.38
C THR A 104 12.15 -11.17 0.03
N ARG A 105 11.17 -11.99 0.44
CA ARG A 105 10.55 -11.85 1.76
C ARG A 105 11.52 -12.15 2.90
N LEU A 106 12.36 -13.16 2.76
CA LEU A 106 13.35 -13.53 3.77
C LEU A 106 14.46 -12.49 3.88
N ALA A 107 14.96 -11.96 2.75
CA ALA A 107 15.94 -10.89 2.72
C ALA A 107 15.39 -9.61 3.39
N ASN A 108 14.13 -9.27 3.14
CA ASN A 108 13.46 -8.15 3.82
C ASN A 108 13.34 -8.37 5.34
N TYR A 109 12.98 -9.57 5.76
CA TYR A 109 12.91 -9.92 7.18
C TYR A 109 14.26 -9.77 7.88
N LEU A 110 15.33 -10.21 7.22
CA LEU A 110 16.72 -10.12 7.71
C LEU A 110 17.35 -8.73 7.50
N LYS A 111 16.60 -7.78 6.91
CA LYS A 111 17.08 -6.43 6.57
C LYS A 111 18.31 -6.42 5.64
N ARG A 112 18.40 -7.42 4.78
CA ARG A 112 19.44 -7.55 3.75
C ARG A 112 18.95 -6.88 2.48
N SER A 113 19.01 -5.52 2.44
CA SER A 113 18.42 -4.71 1.37
C SER A 113 19.01 -4.99 0.00
N ASP A 114 20.31 -5.28 -0.07
CA ASP A 114 21.01 -5.67 -1.29
C ASP A 114 20.43 -6.96 -1.91
N LEU A 115 20.28 -7.99 -1.10
CA LEU A 115 19.71 -9.28 -1.52
C LEU A 115 18.19 -9.16 -1.79
N ALA A 116 17.49 -8.35 -0.99
CA ALA A 116 16.07 -8.10 -1.21
C ALA A 116 15.80 -7.42 -2.56
N LEU A 117 16.64 -6.45 -2.94
CA LEU A 117 16.57 -5.81 -4.25
C LEU A 117 16.82 -6.81 -5.37
N LYS A 118 17.93 -7.57 -5.28
CA LYS A 118 18.28 -8.56 -6.30
C LYS A 118 17.19 -9.61 -6.49
N ALA A 119 16.66 -10.17 -5.40
CA ALA A 119 15.59 -11.15 -5.46
C ALA A 119 14.28 -10.58 -6.01
N ALA A 120 13.91 -9.35 -5.62
CA ALA A 120 12.70 -8.69 -6.11
C ALA A 120 12.78 -8.39 -7.60
N GLN A 121 13.94 -7.99 -8.10
CA GLN A 121 14.17 -7.79 -9.53
C GLN A 121 14.04 -9.11 -10.32
N ILE A 122 14.65 -10.21 -9.81
CA ILE A 122 14.45 -11.53 -10.41
C ILE A 122 12.96 -11.87 -10.45
N TRP A 123 12.25 -11.65 -9.35
CA TRP A 123 10.81 -11.95 -9.29
C TRP A 123 10.01 -11.13 -10.30
N ALA A 124 10.25 -9.83 -10.42
CA ALA A 124 9.55 -8.97 -11.38
C ALA A 124 9.89 -9.32 -12.84
N ASP A 125 11.12 -9.77 -13.11
CA ASP A 125 11.54 -10.21 -14.44
C ASP A 125 10.85 -11.51 -14.89
N VAL A 126 10.68 -12.47 -13.98
CA VAL A 126 10.12 -13.79 -14.30
C VAL A 126 8.60 -13.84 -14.19
N ASP A 127 8.01 -12.92 -13.45
CA ASP A 127 6.56 -12.76 -13.27
C ASP A 127 6.17 -11.28 -13.40
N PRO A 128 6.21 -10.75 -14.64
CA PRO A 128 5.95 -9.33 -14.89
C PRO A 128 4.50 -8.90 -14.62
N ASP A 129 3.59 -9.83 -14.41
CA ASP A 129 2.20 -9.55 -14.03
C ASP A 129 1.99 -9.57 -12.50
N SER A 130 3.05 -9.78 -11.73
CA SER A 130 2.99 -9.82 -10.27
C SER A 130 3.03 -8.41 -9.67
N ILE A 131 1.89 -7.94 -9.18
CA ILE A 131 1.79 -6.68 -8.44
C ILE A 131 2.75 -6.66 -7.23
N ASP A 132 2.89 -7.78 -6.53
CA ASP A 132 3.74 -7.86 -5.34
C ASP A 132 5.23 -7.80 -5.71
N ALA A 133 5.64 -8.44 -6.82
CA ALA A 133 7.01 -8.34 -7.32
C ALA A 133 7.39 -6.88 -7.61
N HIS A 134 6.54 -6.17 -8.35
CA HIS A 134 6.76 -4.76 -8.66
C HIS A 134 6.75 -3.87 -7.40
N ARG A 135 5.88 -4.12 -6.43
CA ARG A 135 5.88 -3.38 -5.16
C ARG A 135 7.18 -3.56 -4.40
N HIS A 136 7.63 -4.82 -4.28
CA HIS A 136 8.88 -5.10 -3.59
C HIS A 136 10.08 -4.48 -4.30
N SER A 137 10.13 -4.55 -5.63
CA SER A 137 11.19 -3.90 -6.43
C SER A 137 11.18 -2.39 -6.23
N ALA A 138 10.01 -1.74 -6.31
CA ALA A 138 9.88 -0.30 -6.09
C ALA A 138 10.35 0.14 -4.70
N ASP A 139 9.97 -0.59 -3.64
CA ASP A 139 10.38 -0.27 -2.26
C ASP A 139 11.90 -0.41 -2.07
N GLN A 140 12.52 -1.44 -2.64
CA GLN A 140 13.96 -1.64 -2.54
C GLN A 140 14.75 -0.63 -3.39
N LEU A 141 14.29 -0.32 -4.61
CA LEU A 141 14.90 0.70 -5.47
C LEU A 141 14.86 2.09 -4.82
N MET A 142 13.72 2.45 -4.20
CA MET A 142 13.62 3.68 -3.44
C MET A 142 14.64 3.75 -2.29
N ARG A 143 14.84 2.64 -1.57
CA ARG A 143 15.85 2.54 -0.49
C ARG A 143 17.28 2.63 -1.03
N ALA A 144 17.51 2.11 -2.23
CA ALA A 144 18.78 2.15 -2.91
C ALA A 144 19.07 3.52 -3.57
N GLY A 145 18.09 4.42 -3.64
CA GLY A 145 18.21 5.73 -4.28
C GLY A 145 17.96 5.71 -5.79
N ASP A 146 17.60 4.59 -6.38
CA ASP A 146 17.15 4.51 -7.77
C ASP A 146 15.65 4.87 -7.87
N LEU A 147 15.39 6.15 -7.93
CA LEU A 147 14.03 6.69 -7.89
C LEU A 147 13.30 6.57 -9.23
N GLU A 148 14.02 6.59 -10.34
CA GLU A 148 13.43 6.35 -11.66
C GLU A 148 12.97 4.89 -11.78
N GLY A 149 13.81 3.94 -11.39
CA GLY A 149 13.45 2.51 -11.32
C GLY A 149 12.29 2.25 -10.37
N ALA A 150 12.27 2.92 -9.21
CA ALA A 150 11.16 2.80 -8.27
C ALA A 150 9.83 3.27 -8.90
N VAL A 151 9.80 4.41 -9.58
CA VAL A 151 8.61 4.95 -10.26
C VAL A 151 8.18 4.05 -11.42
N TYR A 152 9.13 3.49 -12.18
CA TYR A 152 8.83 2.50 -13.23
C TYR A 152 8.03 1.30 -12.69
N HIS A 153 8.50 0.70 -11.59
CA HIS A 153 7.79 -0.41 -10.98
C HIS A 153 6.44 0.00 -10.36
N MET A 154 6.30 1.22 -9.85
CA MET A 154 5.02 1.75 -9.39
C MET A 154 4.04 1.99 -10.54
N GLU A 155 4.52 2.44 -11.71
CA GLU A 155 3.71 2.52 -12.93
C GLU A 155 3.20 1.12 -13.33
N ALA A 156 4.05 0.09 -13.25
CA ALA A 156 3.64 -1.29 -13.52
C ALA A 156 2.56 -1.78 -12.54
N VAL A 157 2.70 -1.52 -11.23
CA VAL A 157 1.66 -1.81 -10.23
C VAL A 157 0.32 -1.19 -10.63
N LYS A 158 0.32 0.08 -11.04
CA LYS A 158 -0.87 0.80 -11.48
C LYS A 158 -1.49 0.16 -12.74
N ASN A 159 -0.69 -0.14 -13.74
CA ASN A 159 -1.14 -0.73 -15.00
C ASN A 159 -1.73 -2.13 -14.82
N LEU A 160 -1.27 -2.87 -13.80
CA LEU A 160 -1.82 -4.15 -13.38
C LEU A 160 -3.08 -4.02 -12.50
N GLY A 161 -3.58 -2.80 -12.27
CA GLY A 161 -4.77 -2.54 -11.46
C GLY A 161 -4.51 -2.58 -9.94
N GLY A 162 -3.25 -2.55 -9.53
CA GLY A 162 -2.86 -2.44 -8.13
C GLY A 162 -2.85 -0.99 -7.62
N LEU A 163 -2.86 -0.84 -6.30
CA LEU A 163 -2.68 0.47 -5.66
C LEU A 163 -1.20 0.85 -5.69
N ALA A 164 -0.88 1.89 -6.42
CA ALA A 164 0.49 2.35 -6.63
C ALA A 164 0.95 3.39 -5.61
N ASN A 165 0.28 3.71 -4.58
CA ASN A 165 0.64 4.54 -3.41
C ASN A 165 1.77 5.59 -3.67
N PHE A 166 1.68 6.35 -4.76
CA PHE A 166 2.66 7.38 -5.13
C PHE A 166 2.82 8.46 -4.05
N ASP A 167 1.75 8.72 -3.30
CA ASP A 167 1.73 9.61 -2.15
C ASP A 167 2.68 9.15 -1.03
N VAL A 168 2.71 7.84 -0.74
CA VAL A 168 3.63 7.26 0.25
C VAL A 168 5.09 7.47 -0.16
N PHE A 169 5.41 7.32 -1.44
CA PHE A 169 6.74 7.60 -1.98
C PHE A 169 7.11 9.07 -1.83
N ALA A 170 6.18 9.98 -2.17
CA ALA A 170 6.37 11.41 -2.01
C ALA A 170 6.61 11.81 -0.54
N TYR A 171 5.84 11.28 0.41
CA TYR A 171 6.07 11.54 1.83
C TYR A 171 7.41 10.99 2.34
N ARG A 172 7.82 9.82 1.89
CA ARG A 172 9.12 9.23 2.26
C ARG A 172 10.30 10.04 1.72
N ALA A 173 10.11 10.77 0.62
CA ALA A 173 11.12 11.63 0.03
C ALA A 173 11.59 12.76 0.97
N ALA A 174 10.80 13.14 1.97
CA ALA A 174 11.21 14.10 2.99
C ALA A 174 12.48 13.69 3.75
N ASN A 175 12.79 12.38 3.80
CA ASN A 175 13.99 11.84 4.44
C ASN A 175 15.17 11.65 3.47
N LEU A 176 15.01 12.02 2.20
CA LEU A 176 16.07 11.96 1.18
C LEU A 176 16.81 13.31 1.10
N ASP A 177 17.99 13.28 0.50
CA ASP A 177 18.70 14.49 0.12
C ASP A 177 17.98 15.25 -0.99
N GLU A 178 18.37 16.50 -1.21
CA GLU A 178 17.71 17.40 -2.18
C GLU A 178 17.79 16.86 -3.61
N ALA A 179 18.94 16.31 -4.01
CA ALA A 179 19.13 15.76 -5.36
C ALA A 179 18.20 14.56 -5.60
N SER A 180 18.07 13.69 -4.61
CA SER A 180 17.14 12.56 -4.64
C SER A 180 15.68 13.00 -4.72
N ARG A 181 15.27 14.01 -3.94
CA ARG A 181 13.90 14.58 -4.06
C ARG A 181 13.64 15.16 -5.44
N GLU A 182 14.60 15.89 -6.01
CA GLU A 182 14.48 16.42 -7.36
C GLU A 182 14.35 15.32 -8.41
N SER A 183 15.16 14.24 -8.30
CA SER A 183 15.04 13.08 -9.17
C SER A 183 13.65 12.44 -9.10
N LEU A 184 13.09 12.26 -7.89
CA LEU A 184 11.74 11.73 -7.73
C LEU A 184 10.67 12.68 -8.31
N LEU A 185 10.79 13.99 -8.07
CA LEU A 185 9.88 14.98 -8.62
C LEU A 185 9.88 14.94 -10.16
N ASN A 186 11.05 14.81 -10.77
CA ASN A 186 11.21 14.69 -12.21
C ASN A 186 10.58 13.39 -12.74
N ALA A 187 10.81 12.25 -12.08
CA ALA A 187 10.23 10.97 -12.45
C ALA A 187 8.70 10.99 -12.37
N ILE A 188 8.13 11.51 -11.26
CA ILE A 188 6.68 11.69 -11.10
C ILE A 188 6.12 12.66 -12.14
N SER A 189 6.83 13.74 -12.46
CA SER A 189 6.38 14.71 -13.46
C SER A 189 6.33 14.11 -14.86
N LYS A 190 7.34 13.33 -15.26
CA LYS A 190 7.35 12.58 -16.53
C LYS A 190 6.19 11.57 -16.59
N LEU A 191 5.90 10.90 -15.47
CA LEU A 191 4.79 9.96 -15.41
C LEU A 191 3.44 10.67 -15.49
N LEU A 192 3.32 11.85 -14.89
CA LEU A 192 2.11 12.67 -14.94
C LEU A 192 1.83 13.20 -16.37
N GLU A 193 2.86 13.42 -17.20
CA GLU A 193 2.67 13.76 -18.62
C GLU A 193 1.96 12.62 -19.38
N LYS A 194 2.22 11.37 -19.04
CA LYS A 194 1.51 10.20 -19.60
C LYS A 194 0.10 10.04 -19.03
N HIS A 195 -0.12 10.44 -17.79
CA HIS A 195 -1.37 10.25 -17.05
C HIS A 195 -1.85 11.58 -16.41
N PRO A 196 -2.17 12.61 -17.21
CA PRO A 196 -2.40 13.97 -16.68
C PRO A 196 -3.61 14.10 -15.74
N ALA A 197 -4.58 13.21 -15.85
CA ALA A 197 -5.78 13.19 -15.00
C ALA A 197 -5.62 12.33 -13.72
N ASP A 198 -4.43 11.77 -13.47
CA ASP A 198 -4.22 10.92 -12.29
C ASP A 198 -4.10 11.75 -11.01
N GLU A 199 -5.13 11.70 -10.16
CA GLU A 199 -5.17 12.44 -8.89
C GLU A 199 -4.05 12.03 -7.92
N GLN A 200 -3.63 10.75 -7.90
CA GLN A 200 -2.55 10.29 -7.02
C GLN A 200 -1.20 10.87 -7.45
N LEU A 201 -0.92 10.90 -8.74
CA LEU A 201 0.31 11.50 -9.28
C LEU A 201 0.33 13.03 -9.06
N GLN A 202 -0.82 13.70 -9.30
CA GLN A 202 -0.95 15.14 -9.02
C GLN A 202 -0.70 15.43 -7.53
N PHE A 203 -1.27 14.63 -6.64
CA PHE A 203 -1.07 14.79 -5.21
C PHE A 203 0.39 14.48 -4.79
N ALA A 204 0.99 13.41 -5.30
CA ALA A 204 2.39 13.09 -5.05
C ALA A 204 3.32 14.24 -5.51
N LYS A 205 3.05 14.82 -6.69
CA LYS A 205 3.78 15.98 -7.18
C LYS A 205 3.61 17.19 -6.26
N ALA A 206 2.38 17.46 -5.79
CA ALA A 206 2.12 18.57 -4.88
C ALA A 206 2.87 18.42 -3.55
N VAL A 207 2.95 17.20 -2.98
CA VAL A 207 3.75 16.90 -1.78
C VAL A 207 5.23 17.16 -2.01
N LEU A 208 5.77 16.74 -3.16
CA LEU A 208 7.19 16.96 -3.48
C LEU A 208 7.53 18.43 -3.72
N LEU A 209 6.60 19.20 -4.32
CA LEU A 209 6.75 20.65 -4.49
C LEU A 209 6.71 21.38 -3.14
N GLU A 210 5.83 20.98 -2.21
CA GLU A 210 5.81 21.50 -0.83
C GLU A 210 7.15 21.26 -0.15
N GLN A 211 7.69 20.02 -0.21
CA GLN A 211 8.98 19.67 0.38
C GLN A 211 10.16 20.42 -0.24
N LYS A 212 10.04 20.84 -1.50
CA LYS A 212 11.03 21.66 -2.21
C LYS A 212 10.92 23.15 -1.87
N GLY A 213 9.80 23.57 -1.27
CA GLY A 213 9.50 24.98 -1.00
C GLY A 213 8.83 25.72 -2.17
N GLU A 214 8.43 25.02 -3.22
CA GLU A 214 7.68 25.58 -4.35
C GLU A 214 6.17 25.64 -4.02
N LEU A 215 5.86 26.41 -2.97
CA LEU A 215 4.56 26.40 -2.26
C LEU A 215 3.40 26.86 -3.13
N GLU A 216 3.59 27.85 -4.00
CA GLU A 216 2.55 28.34 -4.90
C GLU A 216 2.12 27.28 -5.91
N GLN A 217 3.08 26.53 -6.46
CA GLN A 217 2.80 25.44 -7.38
C GLN A 217 2.09 24.28 -6.67
N ALA A 218 2.49 23.97 -5.42
CA ALA A 218 1.81 22.98 -4.59
C ALA A 218 0.36 23.38 -4.32
N LEU A 219 0.09 24.67 -4.02
CA LEU A 219 -1.25 25.20 -3.81
C LEU A 219 -2.12 25.10 -5.07
N GLU A 220 -1.57 25.43 -6.24
CA GLU A 220 -2.30 25.34 -7.51
C GLU A 220 -2.76 23.90 -7.81
N LEU A 221 -1.90 22.89 -7.52
CA LEU A 221 -2.27 21.49 -7.65
C LEU A 221 -3.32 21.08 -6.60
N ALA A 222 -3.15 21.54 -5.34
CA ALA A 222 -4.12 21.26 -4.27
C ALA A 222 -5.49 21.85 -4.59
N ASP A 223 -5.55 23.07 -5.09
CA ASP A 223 -6.80 23.73 -5.48
C ASP A 223 -7.52 22.98 -6.60
N ARG A 224 -6.78 22.52 -7.61
CA ARG A 224 -7.34 21.67 -8.68
C ARG A 224 -7.91 20.36 -8.15
N LEU A 225 -7.16 19.67 -7.27
CA LEU A 225 -7.60 18.40 -6.66
C LEU A 225 -8.83 18.57 -5.74
N LEU A 226 -9.02 19.75 -5.13
CA LEU A 226 -10.16 20.04 -4.26
C LEU A 226 -11.37 20.60 -5.01
N ALA A 227 -11.23 20.99 -6.27
CA ALA A 227 -12.33 21.54 -7.05
C ALA A 227 -13.47 20.54 -7.24
N ASP A 228 -13.15 19.28 -7.44
CA ASP A 228 -14.12 18.23 -7.73
C ASP A 228 -14.45 17.37 -6.51
N LYS A 229 -13.53 17.24 -5.55
CA LYS A 229 -13.65 16.27 -4.46
C LYS A 229 -12.91 16.70 -3.19
N GLN A 230 -13.60 16.63 -2.06
CA GLN A 230 -12.99 16.84 -0.76
C GLN A 230 -12.05 15.65 -0.41
N ASN A 231 -10.77 15.95 -0.19
CA ASN A 231 -9.75 14.98 0.20
C ASN A 231 -8.96 15.51 1.40
N LYS A 232 -9.06 14.80 2.53
CA LYS A 232 -8.42 15.21 3.79
C LYS A 232 -6.91 15.46 3.65
N ASN A 233 -6.19 14.62 2.91
CA ASN A 233 -4.75 14.76 2.76
C ASN A 233 -4.39 15.99 1.92
N VAL A 234 -5.17 16.28 0.88
CA VAL A 234 -5.00 17.49 0.06
C VAL A 234 -5.33 18.74 0.86
N ILE A 235 -6.36 18.71 1.71
CA ILE A 235 -6.71 19.80 2.63
C ILE A 235 -5.53 20.10 3.57
N ILE A 236 -4.94 19.06 4.18
CA ILE A 236 -3.79 19.20 5.08
C ILE A 236 -2.60 19.83 4.34
N LEU A 237 -2.27 19.34 3.16
CA LEU A 237 -1.21 19.89 2.32
C LEU A 237 -1.44 21.36 2.01
N LYS A 238 -2.66 21.73 1.60
CA LYS A 238 -3.02 23.13 1.31
C LYS A 238 -2.86 24.03 2.54
N VAL A 239 -3.36 23.60 3.70
CA VAL A 239 -3.25 24.36 4.95
C VAL A 239 -1.78 24.54 5.36
N ASN A 240 -0.95 23.51 5.24
CA ASN A 240 0.47 23.61 5.52
C ASN A 240 1.17 24.59 4.58
N ALA A 241 0.95 24.47 3.28
CA ALA A 241 1.53 25.37 2.29
C ALA A 241 1.12 26.85 2.51
N LEU A 242 -0.16 27.11 2.83
CA LEU A 242 -0.63 28.46 3.17
C LEU A 242 0.04 29.00 4.43
N LYS A 243 0.21 28.16 5.45
CA LYS A 243 0.91 28.52 6.69
C LYS A 243 2.36 28.89 6.42
N ASP A 244 3.06 28.11 5.63
CA ASP A 244 4.48 28.32 5.31
C ASP A 244 4.68 29.57 4.41
N LEU A 245 3.66 29.93 3.62
CA LEU A 245 3.58 31.21 2.90
C LEU A 245 3.17 32.41 3.77
N HIS A 246 3.02 32.22 5.09
CA HIS A 246 2.51 33.25 6.01
C HIS A 246 1.09 33.78 5.67
N ARG A 247 0.29 32.99 4.95
CA ARG A 247 -1.10 33.26 4.55
C ARG A 247 -2.10 32.62 5.51
N SER A 248 -1.91 32.84 6.81
CA SER A 248 -2.72 32.20 7.86
C SER A 248 -4.21 32.55 7.78
N ASP A 249 -4.54 33.76 7.33
CA ASP A 249 -5.94 34.20 7.18
C ASP A 249 -6.65 33.39 6.09
N ASP A 250 -5.96 33.10 4.98
CA ASP A 250 -6.49 32.24 3.91
C ASP A 250 -6.66 30.78 4.38
N ALA A 251 -5.76 30.30 5.24
CA ALA A 251 -5.85 28.96 5.81
C ALA A 251 -7.04 28.79 6.77
N VAL A 252 -7.43 29.85 7.48
CA VAL A 252 -8.59 29.85 8.39
C VAL A 252 -9.90 30.03 7.61
N ALA A 253 -9.88 30.78 6.50
CA ALA A 253 -11.05 31.01 5.66
C ALA A 253 -11.43 29.81 4.79
N PHE A 254 -10.51 28.88 4.59
CA PHE A 254 -10.68 27.65 3.81
C PHE A 254 -11.30 26.51 4.63
#